data_446046fccf6b90f04bd69b36ecbb28d3
#
_entry.id   446046fccf6b90f04bd69b36ecbb28d3
#
_cell.length_a   1.000
_cell.length_b   1.000
_cell.length_c   1.000
_cell.angle_alpha   90.00
_cell.angle_beta   90.00
_cell.angle_gamma   90.00
#
_symmetry.space_group_name_H-M   'P 1'
#
loop_
_entity.id
_entity.type
_entity.pdbx_description
1 polymer ?
#
loop_
_entity_poly.entity_id
_entity_poly.type
_entity_poly.pdbx_seq_one_letter_code
_entity_poly.pdbx_strand_id
1 'polypeptide(L)'
;ICGIGIVCLFHKEYSSLKSLKKVDAYPMYTMEYSADYGLDEFLEKGASNDKELVEFVVNHVMKGLPLSIKIPDLGCSTFIAQNKDSGYLFGRNFDMDYSPSVLVKTKPKNGYASVSMVNLGFVGYNEKHLPDTLKDSLVTLAAPYAPLDGMNEKGLAVGVLLIDTK
;
A
#
# COMPACT_ATOMS: atom_id res chain seq x y z
N ILE A 1 -20.35 -13.80 15.85
CA ILE A 1 -19.28 -14.80 16.10
C ILE A 1 -18.07 -14.52 15.18
N CYS A 2 -18.25 -14.18 13.88
CA CYS A 2 -17.14 -13.85 12.96
C CYS A 2 -16.25 -12.67 13.40
N GLY A 3 -16.81 -11.63 14.01
CA GLY A 3 -16.03 -10.41 14.35
C GLY A 3 -14.97 -10.65 15.44
N ILE A 4 -15.27 -11.46 16.43
CA ILE A 4 -14.32 -11.76 17.53
C ILE A 4 -13.13 -12.58 16.99
N GLY A 5 -13.38 -13.54 16.10
CA GLY A 5 -12.32 -14.35 15.48
C GLY A 5 -11.33 -13.51 14.66
N ILE A 6 -11.81 -12.52 13.91
CA ILE A 6 -10.96 -11.61 13.14
C ILE A 6 -10.09 -10.75 14.07
N VAL A 7 -10.67 -10.18 15.13
CA VAL A 7 -9.92 -9.37 16.09
C VAL A 7 -8.86 -10.20 16.81
N CYS A 8 -9.17 -11.45 17.19
CA CYS A 8 -8.17 -12.33 17.79
C CYS A 8 -7.04 -12.69 16.83
N LEU A 9 -7.34 -12.97 15.57
CA LEU A 9 -6.33 -13.32 14.56
C LEU A 9 -5.44 -12.13 14.19
N PHE A 10 -6.01 -10.93 14.06
CA PHE A 10 -5.32 -9.71 13.63
C PHE A 10 -5.12 -8.72 14.79
N HIS A 11 -4.98 -9.18 16.04
CA HIS A 11 -4.86 -8.28 17.19
C HIS A 11 -3.64 -7.35 17.13
N LYS A 12 -2.53 -7.80 16.54
CA LYS A 12 -1.33 -6.98 16.34
C LYS A 12 -1.52 -5.91 15.25
N GLU A 13 -2.29 -6.24 14.22
CA GLU A 13 -2.59 -5.37 13.08
C GLU A 13 -3.79 -4.45 13.33
N TYR A 14 -4.54 -4.69 14.41
CA TYR A 14 -5.77 -3.95 14.73
C TYR A 14 -5.55 -2.42 14.83
N SER A 15 -4.42 -2.00 15.40
CA SER A 15 -4.08 -0.59 15.50
C SER A 15 -3.89 0.06 14.11
N SER A 16 -3.21 -0.66 13.19
CA SER A 16 -3.06 -0.23 11.80
C SER A 16 -4.42 -0.11 11.11
N LEU A 17 -5.28 -1.12 11.24
CA LEU A 17 -6.64 -1.09 10.67
C LEU A 17 -7.49 0.05 11.23
N LYS A 18 -7.42 0.31 12.54
CA LYS A 18 -8.14 1.44 13.17
C LYS A 18 -7.64 2.81 12.73
N SER A 19 -6.41 2.91 12.26
CA SER A 19 -5.84 4.16 11.75
C SER A 19 -6.33 4.51 10.35
N LEU A 20 -6.94 3.54 9.63
CA LEU A 20 -7.49 3.77 8.30
C LEU A 20 -8.62 4.79 8.37
N LYS A 21 -8.45 5.91 7.67
CA LYS A 21 -9.41 7.02 7.65
C LYS A 21 -9.65 7.47 6.23
N LYS A 22 -10.91 7.58 5.85
CA LYS A 22 -11.32 8.26 4.62
C LYS A 22 -11.15 9.76 4.79
N VAL A 23 -10.44 10.39 3.87
CA VAL A 23 -10.11 11.83 3.94
C VAL A 23 -10.73 12.66 2.83
N ASP A 24 -11.27 12.00 1.79
CA ASP A 24 -11.90 12.66 0.66
C ASP A 24 -13.19 11.93 0.21
N ALA A 25 -14.11 12.67 -0.42
CA ALA A 25 -15.31 12.12 -1.03
C ALA A 25 -15.01 11.21 -2.23
N TYR A 26 -14.03 11.56 -3.07
CA TYR A 26 -13.41 10.65 -4.01
C TYR A 26 -12.47 9.75 -3.20
N PRO A 27 -12.72 8.43 -3.07
CA PRO A 27 -12.26 7.67 -1.92
C PRO A 27 -10.73 7.60 -1.81
N MET A 28 -10.20 8.56 -1.09
CA MET A 28 -8.83 8.60 -0.61
C MET A 28 -8.82 8.31 0.89
N TYR A 29 -7.92 7.45 1.29
CA TYR A 29 -7.70 7.06 2.68
C TYR A 29 -6.29 7.39 3.13
N THR A 30 -6.10 7.47 4.45
CA THR A 30 -4.79 7.48 5.09
C THR A 30 -4.70 6.33 6.06
N MET A 31 -3.49 5.76 6.22
CA MET A 31 -3.23 4.67 7.15
C MET A 31 -1.87 4.84 7.81
N GLU A 32 -1.81 4.73 9.13
CA GLU A 32 -0.57 4.61 9.87
C GLU A 32 -0.33 3.13 10.19
N TYR A 33 0.60 2.53 9.48
CA TYR A 33 0.90 1.12 9.63
C TYR A 33 1.85 0.90 10.80
N SER A 34 1.30 0.48 11.93
CA SER A 34 2.03 0.30 13.19
C SER A 34 2.43 -1.14 13.49
N ALA A 35 1.83 -2.11 12.77
CA ALA A 35 2.18 -3.51 12.90
C ALA A 35 3.49 -3.86 12.18
N ASP A 36 4.10 -4.96 12.57
CA ASP A 36 5.17 -5.56 11.79
C ASP A 36 4.58 -6.23 10.54
N TYR A 37 5.08 -5.83 9.37
CA TYR A 37 4.68 -6.40 8.09
C TYR A 37 5.72 -7.36 7.50
N GLY A 38 6.71 -7.77 8.32
CA GLY A 38 7.70 -8.78 7.91
C GLY A 38 8.77 -8.24 6.95
N LEU A 39 9.09 -6.93 7.00
CA LEU A 39 10.08 -6.33 6.09
C LEU A 39 11.44 -7.02 6.18
N ASP A 40 11.94 -7.29 7.40
CA ASP A 40 13.25 -7.89 7.60
C ASP A 40 13.31 -9.29 6.95
N GLU A 41 12.29 -10.12 7.18
CA GLU A 41 12.17 -11.45 6.59
C GLU A 41 12.04 -11.38 5.04
N PHE A 42 11.30 -10.39 4.54
CA PHE A 42 11.17 -10.19 3.11
C PHE A 42 12.50 -9.79 2.46
N LEU A 43 13.29 -8.93 3.11
CA LEU A 43 14.59 -8.50 2.60
C LEU A 43 15.62 -9.65 2.59
N GLU A 44 15.53 -10.58 3.53
CA GLU A 44 16.38 -11.78 3.54
C GLU A 44 15.97 -12.78 2.46
N LYS A 45 14.67 -13.01 2.31
CA LYS A 45 14.14 -14.00 1.38
C LYS A 45 14.15 -13.50 -0.06
N GLY A 46 13.75 -12.26 -0.28
CA GLY A 46 13.47 -11.69 -1.59
C GLY A 46 12.24 -12.28 -2.25
N ALA A 47 11.96 -11.81 -3.45
CA ALA A 47 10.99 -12.39 -4.38
C ALA A 47 11.53 -12.23 -5.81
N SER A 48 11.51 -13.28 -6.60
CA SER A 48 12.00 -13.30 -8.00
C SER A 48 10.89 -12.95 -8.99
N ASN A 49 9.64 -12.94 -8.54
CA ASN A 49 8.46 -12.67 -9.37
C ASN A 49 7.24 -12.29 -8.48
N ASP A 50 6.19 -11.78 -9.11
CA ASP A 50 4.97 -11.33 -8.43
C ASP A 50 4.28 -12.45 -7.64
N LYS A 51 4.35 -13.69 -8.11
CA LYS A 51 3.74 -14.83 -7.41
C LYS A 51 4.40 -15.05 -6.05
N GLU A 52 5.71 -15.02 -5.98
CA GLU A 52 6.47 -15.18 -4.74
C GLU A 52 6.21 -14.01 -3.77
N LEU A 53 6.10 -12.78 -4.29
CA LEU A 53 5.70 -11.63 -3.50
C LEU A 53 4.30 -11.81 -2.90
N VAL A 54 3.31 -12.16 -3.72
CA VAL A 54 1.93 -12.39 -3.25
C VAL A 54 1.88 -13.51 -2.23
N GLU A 55 2.61 -14.61 -2.45
CA GLU A 55 2.67 -15.74 -1.53
C GLU A 55 3.27 -15.35 -0.18
N PHE A 56 4.32 -14.52 -0.17
CA PHE A 56 4.87 -13.97 1.05
C PHE A 56 3.84 -13.12 1.80
N VAL A 57 3.17 -12.19 1.11
CA VAL A 57 2.17 -11.30 1.72
C VAL A 57 0.98 -12.10 2.27
N VAL A 58 0.49 -13.10 1.53
CA VAL A 58 -0.59 -13.98 1.99
C VAL A 58 -0.21 -14.70 3.29
N ASN A 59 0.99 -15.24 3.37
CA ASN A 59 1.41 -16.04 4.51
C ASN A 59 1.75 -15.18 5.74
N HIS A 60 2.49 -14.08 5.57
CA HIS A 60 2.99 -13.27 6.69
C HIS A 60 2.03 -12.19 7.14
N VAL A 61 1.41 -11.48 6.19
CA VAL A 61 0.57 -10.33 6.48
C VAL A 61 -0.89 -10.70 6.57
N MET A 62 -1.39 -11.43 5.56
CA MET A 62 -2.80 -11.79 5.44
C MET A 62 -3.17 -13.06 6.23
N LYS A 63 -2.19 -13.76 6.83
CA LYS A 63 -2.39 -14.98 7.65
C LYS A 63 -3.22 -16.04 6.95
N GLY A 64 -2.95 -16.23 5.65
CA GLY A 64 -3.64 -17.19 4.80
C GLY A 64 -4.95 -16.69 4.18
N LEU A 65 -5.37 -15.47 4.45
CA LEU A 65 -6.51 -14.88 3.71
C LEU A 65 -6.12 -14.62 2.25
N PRO A 66 -7.00 -14.93 1.31
CA PRO A 66 -6.68 -14.79 -0.11
C PRO A 66 -6.44 -13.32 -0.49
N LEU A 67 -5.41 -13.10 -1.30
CA LEU A 67 -5.08 -11.81 -1.91
C LEU A 67 -5.02 -12.00 -3.42
N SER A 68 -5.75 -11.18 -4.15
CA SER A 68 -5.67 -11.12 -5.61
C SER A 68 -5.22 -9.72 -6.01
N ILE A 69 -4.16 -9.63 -6.78
CA ILE A 69 -3.65 -8.37 -7.33
C ILE A 69 -3.99 -8.34 -8.82
N LYS A 70 -4.61 -7.25 -9.27
CA LYS A 70 -4.90 -6.98 -10.68
C LYS A 70 -4.32 -5.62 -11.03
N ILE A 71 -3.39 -5.60 -11.96
CA ILE A 71 -2.80 -4.35 -12.47
C ILE A 71 -3.56 -4.02 -13.76
N PRO A 72 -4.35 -2.93 -13.80
CA PRO A 72 -5.01 -2.46 -15.02
C PRO A 72 -4.00 -1.77 -15.94
N ASP A 73 -4.45 -1.41 -17.14
CA ASP A 73 -3.69 -0.52 -18.01
C ASP A 73 -3.49 0.83 -17.32
N LEU A 74 -2.25 1.31 -17.30
CA LEU A 74 -1.83 2.50 -16.57
C LEU A 74 -1.22 3.52 -17.54
N GLY A 75 -1.65 4.77 -17.43
CA GLY A 75 -0.89 5.92 -17.88
C GLY A 75 -0.17 6.56 -16.69
N CYS A 76 1.04 7.03 -16.89
CA CYS A 76 1.82 7.61 -15.80
C CYS A 76 2.71 8.75 -16.27
N SER A 77 2.84 9.78 -15.44
CA SER A 77 3.86 10.81 -15.61
C SER A 77 4.54 11.14 -14.29
N THR A 78 5.82 11.51 -14.37
CA THR A 78 6.60 11.98 -13.24
C THR A 78 7.44 13.18 -13.62
N PHE A 79 7.72 14.04 -12.64
CA PHE A 79 8.71 15.09 -12.79
C PHE A 79 9.48 15.32 -11.50
N ILE A 80 10.68 15.87 -11.65
CA ILE A 80 11.47 16.38 -10.53
C ILE A 80 11.72 17.87 -10.80
N ALA A 81 11.44 18.69 -9.80
CA ALA A 81 11.68 20.14 -9.87
C ALA A 81 12.41 20.61 -8.63
N GLN A 82 13.32 21.56 -8.80
CA GLN A 82 13.96 22.21 -7.67
C GLN A 82 13.04 23.30 -7.11
N ASN A 83 12.88 23.35 -5.80
CA ASN A 83 12.15 24.42 -5.14
C ASN A 83 13.07 25.61 -4.85
N LYS A 84 12.49 26.71 -4.37
CA LYS A 84 13.22 27.95 -4.08
C LYS A 84 14.25 27.81 -2.95
N ASP A 85 14.10 26.82 -2.10
CA ASP A 85 14.96 26.58 -0.92
C ASP A 85 16.02 25.50 -1.22
N SER A 86 16.35 25.27 -2.48
CA SER A 86 17.31 24.26 -2.96
C SER A 86 16.95 22.80 -2.66
N GLY A 87 15.71 22.54 -2.23
CA GLY A 87 15.16 21.21 -2.13
C GLY A 87 14.60 20.70 -3.48
N TYR A 88 14.20 19.45 -3.54
CA TYR A 88 13.60 18.86 -4.71
C TYR A 88 12.16 18.45 -4.42
N LEU A 89 11.31 18.62 -5.44
CA LEU A 89 9.93 18.13 -5.46
C LEU A 89 9.86 16.96 -6.43
N PHE A 90 9.28 15.86 -6.01
CA PHE A 90 8.92 14.73 -6.84
C PHE A 90 7.41 14.77 -7.08
N GLY A 91 7.01 15.03 -8.31
CA GLY A 91 5.61 15.04 -8.73
C GLY A 91 5.25 13.78 -9.50
N ARG A 92 4.05 13.30 -9.30
CA ARG A 92 3.56 12.03 -9.83
C ARG A 92 2.10 12.14 -10.22
N ASN A 93 1.75 11.58 -11.39
CA ASN A 93 0.38 11.39 -11.82
C ASN A 93 0.13 9.95 -12.27
N PHE A 94 -1.04 9.41 -11.93
CA PHE A 94 -1.56 8.14 -12.39
C PHE A 94 -2.84 8.39 -13.17
N ASP A 95 -2.87 7.93 -14.41
CA ASP A 95 -4.03 8.06 -15.30
C ASP A 95 -4.83 6.76 -15.24
N MET A 96 -5.92 6.80 -14.48
CA MET A 96 -6.84 5.66 -14.26
C MET A 96 -8.26 6.17 -14.11
N ASP A 97 -9.23 5.36 -14.57
CA ASP A 97 -10.66 5.72 -14.52
C ASP A 97 -11.15 5.90 -13.07
N TYR A 98 -11.02 4.88 -12.24
CA TYR A 98 -11.42 4.92 -10.84
C TYR A 98 -10.32 4.30 -9.97
N SER A 99 -9.85 5.07 -9.01
CA SER A 99 -8.71 4.70 -8.19
C SER A 99 -8.94 5.06 -6.71
N PRO A 100 -9.66 4.22 -5.94
CA PRO A 100 -9.65 4.37 -4.50
C PRO A 100 -8.22 4.18 -4.01
N SER A 101 -7.71 5.14 -3.24
CA SER A 101 -6.29 5.20 -2.90
C SER A 101 -6.08 5.26 -1.40
N VAL A 102 -4.94 4.78 -0.93
CA VAL A 102 -4.52 4.96 0.46
C VAL A 102 -3.08 5.48 0.54
N LEU A 103 -2.88 6.55 1.29
CA LEU A 103 -1.57 7.01 1.71
C LEU A 103 -1.16 6.25 2.96
N VAL A 104 -0.17 5.40 2.82
CA VAL A 104 0.34 4.55 3.91
C VAL A 104 1.62 5.15 4.48
N LYS A 105 1.65 5.31 5.79
CA LYS A 105 2.88 5.64 6.53
C LYS A 105 3.38 4.40 7.22
N THR A 106 4.65 4.07 7.04
CA THR A 106 5.32 2.95 7.72
C THR A 106 6.51 3.42 8.52
N LYS A 107 6.83 2.70 9.57
CA LYS A 107 8.04 2.88 10.36
C LYS A 107 8.55 1.52 10.84
N PRO A 108 9.22 0.75 9.98
CA PRO A 108 9.74 -0.56 10.33
C PRO A 108 10.86 -0.43 11.37
N LYS A 109 11.09 -1.49 12.13
CA LYS A 109 12.08 -1.51 13.22
C LYS A 109 13.51 -1.29 12.71
N ASN A 110 13.87 -1.94 11.62
CA ASN A 110 15.22 -1.94 11.04
C ASN A 110 15.26 -1.27 9.66
N GLY A 111 14.34 -0.35 9.38
CA GLY A 111 14.27 0.39 8.12
C GLY A 111 13.91 1.86 8.33
N TYR A 112 13.87 2.60 7.25
CA TYR A 112 13.49 4.00 7.26
C TYR A 112 11.97 4.17 7.31
N ALA A 113 11.51 5.17 8.05
CA ALA A 113 10.13 5.60 7.95
C ALA A 113 9.84 6.08 6.51
N SER A 114 8.66 5.76 6.02
CA SER A 114 8.25 6.12 4.66
C SER A 114 6.78 6.47 4.56
N VAL A 115 6.44 7.16 3.48
CA VAL A 115 5.08 7.34 3.00
C VAL A 115 4.99 6.79 1.60
N SER A 116 3.88 6.12 1.29
CA SER A 116 3.64 5.57 -0.05
C SER A 116 2.18 5.69 -0.43
N MET A 117 1.93 5.86 -1.73
CA MET A 117 0.59 5.84 -2.30
C MET A 117 0.30 4.45 -2.87
N VAL A 118 -0.83 3.89 -2.50
CA VAL A 118 -1.29 2.59 -2.96
C VAL A 118 -2.65 2.74 -3.61
N ASN A 119 -2.82 2.13 -4.79
CA ASN A 119 -4.13 2.02 -5.41
C ASN A 119 -4.86 0.79 -4.87
N LEU A 120 -5.94 1.01 -4.16
CA LEU A 120 -6.76 -0.05 -3.58
C LEU A 120 -7.53 -0.86 -4.64
N GLY A 121 -7.72 -0.31 -5.84
CA GLY A 121 -8.31 -1.04 -6.96
C GLY A 121 -7.50 -2.28 -7.35
N PHE A 122 -6.18 -2.25 -7.17
CA PHE A 122 -5.30 -3.41 -7.46
C PHE A 122 -5.56 -4.60 -6.55
N VAL A 123 -6.04 -4.35 -5.35
CA VAL A 123 -6.39 -5.39 -4.37
C VAL A 123 -7.90 -5.65 -4.27
N GLY A 124 -8.66 -5.18 -5.27
CA GLY A 124 -10.06 -5.56 -5.47
C GLY A 124 -11.11 -4.58 -4.96
N TYR A 125 -10.70 -3.42 -4.45
CA TYR A 125 -11.68 -2.37 -4.10
C TYR A 125 -12.18 -1.63 -5.35
N ASN A 126 -13.41 -1.15 -5.29
CA ASN A 126 -14.08 -0.43 -6.37
C ASN A 126 -15.22 0.44 -5.78
N GLU A 127 -15.98 1.11 -6.64
CA GLU A 127 -17.08 2.01 -6.21
C GLU A 127 -18.13 1.35 -5.30
N LYS A 128 -18.34 0.04 -5.44
CA LYS A 128 -19.35 -0.73 -4.69
C LYS A 128 -18.77 -1.47 -3.48
N HIS A 129 -17.44 -1.54 -3.39
CA HIS A 129 -16.72 -2.26 -2.34
C HIS A 129 -15.52 -1.44 -1.90
N LEU A 130 -15.65 -0.76 -0.76
CA LEU A 130 -14.64 0.08 -0.14
C LEU A 130 -14.27 -0.46 1.25
N PRO A 131 -13.11 -0.11 1.80
CA PRO A 131 -12.66 -0.58 3.11
C PRO A 131 -13.35 0.16 4.28
N ASP A 132 -14.67 0.28 4.23
CA ASP A 132 -15.45 1.10 5.17
C ASP A 132 -15.81 0.35 6.47
N THR A 133 -15.63 -0.97 6.51
CA THR A 133 -15.80 -1.78 7.73
C THR A 133 -14.49 -2.46 8.11
N LEU A 134 -14.36 -2.88 9.37
CA LEU A 134 -13.18 -3.60 9.85
C LEU A 134 -12.91 -4.88 9.03
N LYS A 135 -13.96 -5.60 8.65
CA LYS A 135 -13.82 -6.80 7.81
C LYS A 135 -13.32 -6.45 6.41
N ASP A 136 -13.91 -5.42 5.81
CA ASP A 136 -13.55 -5.01 4.45
C ASP A 136 -12.17 -4.35 4.41
N SER A 137 -11.70 -3.74 5.50
CA SER A 137 -10.37 -3.13 5.58
C SER A 137 -9.21 -4.12 5.69
N LEU A 138 -9.46 -5.42 5.94
CA LEU A 138 -8.37 -6.39 6.16
C LEU A 138 -7.37 -6.44 5.00
N VAL A 139 -7.82 -6.34 3.76
CA VAL A 139 -6.96 -6.39 2.57
C VAL A 139 -6.01 -5.18 2.50
N THR A 140 -6.34 -4.06 3.16
CA THR A 140 -5.43 -2.90 3.22
C THR A 140 -4.15 -3.20 4.01
N LEU A 141 -4.09 -4.28 4.77
CA LEU A 141 -2.86 -4.74 5.43
C LEU A 141 -1.76 -5.13 4.43
N ALA A 142 -2.12 -5.48 3.20
CA ALA A 142 -1.15 -5.74 2.13
C ALA A 142 -0.53 -4.45 1.53
N ALA A 143 -1.03 -3.27 1.89
CA ALA A 143 -0.62 -2.00 1.29
C ALA A 143 0.89 -1.71 1.32
N PRO A 144 1.68 -2.04 2.37
CA PRO A 144 3.13 -1.82 2.35
C PRO A 144 3.86 -2.55 1.21
N TYR A 145 3.25 -3.57 0.62
CA TYR A 145 3.81 -4.38 -0.47
C TYR A 145 3.25 -4.04 -1.86
N ALA A 146 2.38 -3.05 -1.96
CA ALA A 146 1.78 -2.62 -3.23
C ALA A 146 1.93 -1.11 -3.51
N PRO A 147 3.08 -0.48 -3.20
CA PRO A 147 3.24 0.94 -3.45
C PRO A 147 3.36 1.22 -4.96
N LEU A 148 2.70 2.28 -5.42
CA LEU A 148 2.88 2.83 -6.77
C LEU A 148 3.95 3.91 -6.80
N ASP A 149 4.05 4.65 -5.71
CA ASP A 149 5.11 5.60 -5.45
C ASP A 149 5.32 5.75 -3.94
N GLY A 150 6.42 6.35 -3.56
CA GLY A 150 6.71 6.61 -2.17
C GLY A 150 8.00 7.39 -1.97
N MET A 151 8.16 7.82 -0.74
CA MET A 151 9.35 8.53 -0.29
C MET A 151 9.70 8.09 1.13
N ASN A 152 10.97 7.91 1.41
CA ASN A 152 11.44 7.65 2.77
C ASN A 152 11.97 8.92 3.47
N GLU A 153 12.19 8.83 4.78
CA GLU A 153 12.71 9.94 5.60
C GLU A 153 14.12 10.42 5.23
N LYS A 154 14.83 9.70 4.36
CA LYS A 154 16.14 10.09 3.81
C LYS A 154 16.03 10.82 2.48
N GLY A 155 14.82 11.03 1.98
CA GLY A 155 14.55 11.75 0.74
C GLY A 155 14.69 10.88 -0.53
N LEU A 156 14.85 9.56 -0.41
CA LEU A 156 14.75 8.68 -1.57
C LEU A 156 13.28 8.60 -1.98
N ALA A 157 12.97 9.05 -3.19
CA ALA A 157 11.68 8.91 -3.82
C ALA A 157 11.74 7.88 -4.96
N VAL A 158 10.70 7.08 -5.08
CA VAL A 158 10.55 6.07 -6.14
C VAL A 158 9.13 6.12 -6.69
N GLY A 159 8.96 5.73 -7.96
CA GLY A 159 7.65 5.63 -8.58
C GLY A 159 7.66 4.60 -9.70
N VAL A 160 6.60 3.82 -9.79
CA VAL A 160 6.40 2.85 -10.88
C VAL A 160 5.93 3.58 -12.12
N LEU A 161 6.57 3.33 -13.26
CA LEU A 161 6.17 3.80 -14.59
C LEU A 161 5.92 2.57 -15.45
N LEU A 162 4.76 2.51 -16.08
CA LEU A 162 4.51 1.52 -17.12
C LEU A 162 5.13 1.99 -18.43
N ILE A 163 5.93 1.14 -19.05
CA ILE A 163 6.46 1.33 -20.39
C ILE A 163 5.86 0.23 -21.25
N ASP A 164 5.07 0.62 -22.24
CA ASP A 164 4.57 -0.31 -23.26
C ASP A 164 5.73 -0.64 -24.22
N THR A 165 6.31 -1.80 -24.04
CA THR A 165 7.32 -2.33 -24.96
C THR A 165 6.61 -3.17 -26.01
N LYS A 166 6.48 -2.61 -27.22
CA LYS A 166 6.06 -3.37 -28.40
C LYS A 166 7.16 -4.34 -28.84
#